data_773d79510dfd0504474987d466a1fd5a
#
_entry.id   773d79510dfd0504474987d466a1fd5a
#
_cell.length_a   1.000
_cell.length_b   1.000
_cell.length_c   1.000
_cell.angle_alpha   90.00
_cell.angle_beta   90.00
_cell.angle_gamma   90.00
#
_symmetry.space_group_name_H-M   'P 1'
#
loop_
_entity.id
_entity.type
_entity.pdbx_description
1 polymer ?
#
loop_
_entity_poly.entity_id
_entity_poly.type
_entity_poly.pdbx_seq_one_letter_code
_entity_poly.pdbx_strand_id
1 'polypeptide(L)'
;THPGGSASAASKAACSADFKTDVTKIHKTEAGRLLHHEQVHLNVTNDIAAKLQKKLRDTAATLTADVTGCGKAAAIAEATKAFNVLDAGTKLQEIVKEAQKDLKTQQSAYDTQTNHGLIQTEQDKWNAKFP
;
A
#
# COMPACT_ATOMS: atom_id res chain seq x y z
N THR A 1 -3.51 -48.63 -15.27
CA THR A 1 -3.81 -49.71 -14.32
C THR A 1 -2.71 -49.76 -13.26
N HIS A 2 -2.96 -49.22 -12.09
CA HIS A 2 -2.08 -49.43 -10.96
C HIS A 2 -2.12 -50.90 -10.58
N PRO A 3 -1.01 -51.62 -10.48
CA PRO A 3 -0.99 -52.94 -9.91
C PRO A 3 -1.51 -52.87 -8.48
N GLY A 4 -2.58 -53.57 -8.18
CA GLY A 4 -3.23 -53.58 -6.88
C GLY A 4 -2.41 -54.27 -5.80
N GLY A 5 -1.27 -53.68 -5.44
CA GLY A 5 -0.55 -54.04 -4.21
C GLY A 5 -1.17 -53.30 -3.05
N SER A 6 -1.77 -54.04 -2.09
CA SER A 6 -2.20 -53.40 -0.86
C SER A 6 -0.96 -52.93 -0.08
N ALA A 7 -0.80 -51.63 0.05
CA ALA A 7 0.23 -51.06 0.89
C ALA A 7 0.03 -51.52 2.33
N SER A 8 1.12 -51.86 3.02
CA SER A 8 1.06 -52.24 4.45
C SER A 8 0.53 -51.04 5.29
N ALA A 9 -0.05 -51.35 6.43
CA ALA A 9 -0.53 -50.32 7.37
C ALA A 9 0.60 -49.33 7.78
N ALA A 10 1.82 -49.83 7.95
CA ALA A 10 2.99 -49.02 8.25
C ALA A 10 3.37 -48.06 7.09
N SER A 11 3.31 -48.52 5.82
CA SER A 11 3.56 -47.70 4.65
C SER A 11 2.49 -46.61 4.48
N LYS A 12 1.22 -46.96 4.75
CA LYS A 12 0.12 -45.95 4.70
C LYS A 12 0.25 -44.92 5.81
N ALA A 13 0.65 -45.30 7.02
CA ALA A 13 0.87 -44.39 8.14
C ALA A 13 2.07 -43.44 7.86
N ALA A 14 3.20 -43.93 7.33
CA ALA A 14 4.36 -43.16 6.96
C ALA A 14 4.01 -42.15 5.83
N CYS A 15 3.34 -42.60 4.78
CA CYS A 15 2.92 -41.73 3.69
C CYS A 15 1.96 -40.63 4.17
N SER A 16 1.05 -40.92 5.08
CA SER A 16 0.14 -39.95 5.68
C SER A 16 0.86 -38.95 6.57
N ALA A 17 1.88 -39.37 7.31
CA ALA A 17 2.71 -38.49 8.13
C ALA A 17 3.54 -37.54 7.27
N ASP A 18 4.22 -38.03 6.24
CA ASP A 18 4.98 -37.24 5.28
C ASP A 18 4.09 -36.23 4.56
N PHE A 19 2.93 -36.62 4.10
CA PHE A 19 1.97 -35.73 3.47
C PHE A 19 1.54 -34.60 4.41
N LYS A 20 1.25 -34.87 5.67
CA LYS A 20 0.90 -33.84 6.66
C LYS A 20 2.06 -32.87 6.89
N THR A 21 3.29 -33.37 6.97
CA THR A 21 4.48 -32.55 7.13
C THR A 21 4.67 -31.62 5.94
N ASP A 22 4.55 -32.15 4.72
CA ASP A 22 4.69 -31.38 3.49
C ASP A 22 3.61 -30.31 3.34
N VAL A 23 2.36 -30.65 3.62
CA VAL A 23 1.24 -29.69 3.59
C VAL A 23 1.48 -28.57 4.63
N THR A 24 1.91 -28.89 5.83
CA THR A 24 2.22 -27.89 6.86
C THR A 24 3.34 -26.96 6.43
N LYS A 25 4.38 -27.50 5.81
CA LYS A 25 5.51 -26.72 5.29
C LYS A 25 5.08 -25.79 4.16
N ILE A 26 4.28 -26.31 3.22
CA ILE A 26 3.71 -25.50 2.12
C ILE A 26 2.85 -24.37 2.69
N HIS A 27 1.97 -24.63 3.63
CA HIS A 27 1.14 -23.60 4.24
C HIS A 27 1.95 -22.52 4.95
N LYS A 28 2.99 -22.89 5.67
CA LYS A 28 3.89 -21.91 6.32
C LYS A 28 4.61 -21.04 5.29
N THR A 29 5.09 -21.64 4.20
CA THR A 29 5.77 -20.91 3.12
C THR A 29 4.82 -19.96 2.42
N GLU A 30 3.60 -20.41 2.09
CA GLU A 30 2.58 -19.59 1.45
C GLU A 30 2.10 -18.44 2.35
N ALA A 31 1.88 -18.71 3.64
CA ALA A 31 1.50 -17.68 4.60
C ALA A 31 2.61 -16.62 4.76
N GLY A 32 3.88 -17.05 4.82
CA GLY A 32 5.03 -16.14 4.87
C GLY A 32 5.17 -15.30 3.61
N ARG A 33 4.98 -15.91 2.45
CA ARG A 33 4.99 -15.21 1.16
C ARG A 33 3.87 -14.17 1.08
N LEU A 34 2.67 -14.55 1.46
CA LEU A 34 1.51 -13.65 1.46
C LEU A 34 1.74 -12.47 2.43
N LEU A 35 2.18 -12.75 3.65
CA LEU A 35 2.49 -11.72 4.63
C LEU A 35 3.52 -10.72 4.10
N HIS A 36 4.57 -11.21 3.45
CA HIS A 36 5.59 -10.36 2.85
C HIS A 36 5.02 -9.51 1.70
N HIS A 37 4.15 -10.09 0.87
CA HIS A 37 3.46 -9.36 -0.18
C HIS A 37 2.60 -8.22 0.38
N GLU A 38 1.79 -8.50 1.40
CA GLU A 38 0.97 -7.48 2.06
C GLU A 38 1.82 -6.38 2.75
N GLN A 39 2.99 -6.74 3.28
CA GLN A 39 3.90 -5.75 3.86
C GLN A 39 4.38 -4.72 2.82
N VAL A 40 4.64 -5.13 1.58
CA VAL A 40 5.02 -4.19 0.53
C VAL A 40 3.85 -3.29 0.13
N HIS A 41 2.61 -3.79 0.09
CA HIS A 41 1.43 -2.94 -0.07
C HIS A 41 1.37 -1.83 0.99
N LEU A 42 1.64 -2.18 2.23
CA LEU A 42 1.69 -1.21 3.33
C LEU A 42 2.84 -0.21 3.14
N ASN A 43 4.02 -0.66 2.74
CA ASN A 43 5.18 0.20 2.51
C ASN A 43 4.93 1.19 1.36
N VAL A 44 4.31 0.75 0.26
CA VAL A 44 3.86 1.62 -0.84
C VAL A 44 2.88 2.69 -0.34
N THR A 45 1.92 2.28 0.48
CA THR A 45 0.94 3.20 1.06
C THR A 45 1.61 4.25 1.95
N ASN A 46 2.53 3.83 2.81
CA ASN A 46 3.26 4.73 3.72
C ASN A 46 4.14 5.72 2.95
N ASP A 47 4.82 5.30 1.89
CA ASP A 47 5.63 6.18 1.05
C ASP A 47 4.77 7.26 0.37
N ILE A 48 3.65 6.88 -0.22
CA ILE A 48 2.73 7.82 -0.85
C ILE A 48 2.11 8.77 0.19
N ALA A 49 1.75 8.27 1.36
CA ALA A 49 1.22 9.10 2.44
C ALA A 49 2.25 10.15 2.93
N ALA A 50 3.51 9.77 3.06
CA ALA A 50 4.59 10.70 3.43
C ALA A 50 4.80 11.78 2.36
N LYS A 51 4.81 11.41 1.10
CA LYS A 51 4.92 12.33 -0.04
C LYS A 51 3.71 13.28 -0.10
N LEU A 52 2.51 12.75 0.10
CA LEU A 52 1.28 13.55 0.17
C LEU A 52 1.36 14.57 1.30
N GLN A 53 1.72 14.14 2.50
CA GLN A 53 1.84 15.01 3.67
C GLN A 53 2.84 16.15 3.41
N LYS A 54 4.01 15.84 2.82
CA LYS A 54 5.00 16.85 2.45
C LYS A 54 4.43 17.82 1.41
N LYS A 55 3.82 17.32 0.35
CA LYS A 55 3.26 18.16 -0.73
C LYS A 55 2.15 19.07 -0.22
N LEU A 56 1.28 18.58 0.68
CA LEU A 56 0.24 19.40 1.32
C LEU A 56 0.84 20.50 2.19
N ARG A 57 1.85 20.20 3.00
CA ARG A 57 2.53 21.21 3.83
C ARG A 57 3.22 22.27 2.98
N ASP A 58 3.98 21.85 1.96
CA ASP A 58 4.71 22.75 1.09
C ASP A 58 3.74 23.68 0.32
N THR A 59 2.63 23.11 -0.19
CA THR A 59 1.59 23.87 -0.87
C THR A 59 0.88 24.83 0.08
N ALA A 60 0.49 24.37 1.26
CA ALA A 60 -0.16 25.23 2.27
C ALA A 60 0.73 26.42 2.68
N ALA A 61 2.03 26.22 2.77
CA ALA A 61 2.99 27.29 3.06
C ALA A 61 3.05 28.38 1.98
N THR A 62 2.66 28.07 0.74
CA THR A 62 2.61 29.03 -0.37
C THR A 62 1.26 29.74 -0.49
N LEU A 63 0.23 29.27 0.22
CA LEU A 63 -1.10 29.86 0.22
C LEU A 63 -1.15 31.00 1.23
N THR A 64 -0.86 32.20 0.76
CA THR A 64 -0.92 33.44 1.57
C THR A 64 -2.04 34.33 1.07
N ALA A 65 -2.68 35.05 1.99
CA ALA A 65 -3.64 36.09 1.67
C ALA A 65 -3.28 37.35 2.44
N ASP A 66 -3.14 38.46 1.71
CA ASP A 66 -2.99 39.77 2.32
C ASP A 66 -4.38 40.26 2.73
N VAL A 67 -4.53 40.55 4.02
CA VAL A 67 -5.79 41.05 4.57
C VAL A 67 -5.57 42.37 5.28
N THR A 68 -6.48 43.31 5.04
CA THR A 68 -6.54 44.58 5.73
C THR A 68 -7.83 44.62 6.55
N GLY A 69 -7.72 44.63 7.85
CA GLY A 69 -8.88 44.69 8.75
C GLY A 69 -8.55 45.37 10.04
N CYS A 70 -9.51 46.14 10.57
CA CYS A 70 -9.42 46.73 11.89
C CYS A 70 -9.83 45.72 12.97
N GLY A 71 -8.85 45.22 13.72
CA GLY A 71 -9.05 44.26 14.78
C GLY A 71 -8.97 42.78 14.35
N LYS A 72 -8.71 41.93 15.34
CA LYS A 72 -8.44 40.50 15.15
C LYS A 72 -9.61 39.75 14.46
N ALA A 73 -10.83 40.02 14.90
CA ALA A 73 -12.01 39.34 14.36
C ALA A 73 -12.26 39.69 12.87
N ALA A 74 -12.11 40.97 12.53
CA ALA A 74 -12.25 41.42 11.12
C ALA A 74 -11.13 40.87 10.25
N ALA A 75 -9.88 40.83 10.74
CA ALA A 75 -8.76 40.24 10.02
C ALA A 75 -8.95 38.74 9.77
N ILE A 76 -9.47 37.98 10.75
CA ILE A 76 -9.78 36.55 10.58
C ILE A 76 -10.89 36.34 9.56
N ALA A 77 -11.96 37.15 9.61
CA ALA A 77 -13.06 37.05 8.65
C ALA A 77 -12.61 37.33 7.21
N GLU A 78 -11.81 38.35 6.99
CA GLU A 78 -11.23 38.69 5.69
C GLU A 78 -10.24 37.62 5.23
N ALA A 79 -9.41 37.08 6.10
CA ALA A 79 -8.47 36.00 5.80
C ALA A 79 -9.23 34.74 5.36
N THR A 80 -10.29 34.37 6.06
CA THR A 80 -11.13 33.23 5.73
C THR A 80 -11.79 33.39 4.34
N LYS A 81 -12.31 34.59 4.08
CA LYS A 81 -12.91 34.92 2.78
C LYS A 81 -11.88 34.88 1.67
N ALA A 82 -10.73 35.49 1.86
CA ALA A 82 -9.62 35.47 0.89
C ALA A 82 -9.11 34.07 0.61
N PHE A 83 -8.99 33.21 1.64
CA PHE A 83 -8.61 31.82 1.48
C PHE A 83 -9.61 31.03 0.65
N ASN A 84 -10.91 31.23 0.86
CA ASN A 84 -11.96 30.57 0.09
C ASN A 84 -11.96 31.05 -1.38
N VAL A 85 -11.67 32.32 -1.65
CA VAL A 85 -11.60 32.90 -2.99
C VAL A 85 -10.34 32.46 -3.76
N LEU A 86 -9.23 32.21 -3.07
CA LEU A 86 -7.95 31.80 -3.69
C LEU A 86 -7.92 30.35 -4.22
N ASP A 87 -9.06 29.66 -4.23
CA ASP A 87 -9.13 28.28 -4.71
C ASP A 87 -8.17 27.31 -3.98
N ALA A 88 -7.76 27.69 -2.79
CA ALA A 88 -6.83 26.92 -1.97
C ALA A 88 -7.36 25.52 -1.65
N GLY A 89 -8.66 25.43 -1.36
CA GLY A 89 -9.34 24.16 -1.12
C GLY A 89 -9.30 23.25 -2.33
N THR A 90 -9.53 23.78 -3.52
CA THR A 90 -9.46 23.03 -4.79
C THR A 90 -8.04 22.52 -5.05
N LYS A 91 -7.01 23.34 -4.88
CA LYS A 91 -5.61 22.93 -5.03
C LYS A 91 -5.22 21.80 -4.09
N LEU A 92 -5.60 21.89 -2.82
CA LEU A 92 -5.32 20.83 -1.85
C LEU A 92 -6.09 19.55 -2.17
N GLN A 93 -7.34 19.65 -2.61
CA GLN A 93 -8.13 18.50 -3.05
C GLN A 93 -7.54 17.82 -4.29
N GLU A 94 -7.02 18.57 -5.26
CA GLU A 94 -6.35 18.02 -6.44
C GLU A 94 -5.11 17.22 -6.05
N ILE A 95 -4.31 17.73 -5.11
CA ILE A 95 -3.14 17.03 -4.58
C ILE A 95 -3.55 15.69 -3.94
N VAL A 96 -4.63 15.66 -3.16
CA VAL A 96 -5.15 14.43 -2.56
C VAL A 96 -5.63 13.45 -3.63
N LYS A 97 -6.39 13.91 -4.63
CA LYS A 97 -6.87 13.07 -5.73
C LYS A 97 -5.72 12.47 -6.54
N GLU A 98 -4.68 13.26 -6.81
CA GLU A 98 -3.48 12.79 -7.50
C GLU A 98 -2.78 11.69 -6.70
N ALA A 99 -2.60 11.87 -5.40
CA ALA A 99 -2.01 10.86 -4.53
C ALA A 99 -2.85 9.58 -4.45
N GLN A 100 -4.18 9.68 -4.40
CA GLN A 100 -5.08 8.52 -4.43
C GLN A 100 -4.99 7.76 -5.75
N LYS A 101 -4.88 8.48 -6.87
CA LYS A 101 -4.69 7.88 -8.19
C LYS A 101 -3.33 7.16 -8.27
N ASP A 102 -2.26 7.79 -7.78
CA ASP A 102 -0.93 7.19 -7.75
C ASP A 102 -0.90 5.94 -6.87
N LEU A 103 -1.49 5.99 -5.69
CA LEU A 103 -1.63 4.82 -4.82
C LEU A 103 -2.32 3.67 -5.53
N LYS A 104 -3.46 3.90 -6.13
CA LYS A 104 -4.21 2.88 -6.87
C LYS A 104 -3.37 2.29 -8.01
N THR A 105 -2.67 3.13 -8.75
CA THR A 105 -1.82 2.71 -9.87
C THR A 105 -0.65 1.85 -9.37
N GLN A 106 0.03 2.27 -8.32
CA GLN A 106 1.17 1.54 -7.75
C GLN A 106 0.75 0.19 -7.16
N GLN A 107 -0.36 0.15 -6.42
CA GLN A 107 -0.90 -1.09 -5.86
C GLN A 107 -1.27 -2.09 -6.95
N SER A 108 -1.99 -1.64 -7.98
CA SER A 108 -2.36 -2.49 -9.10
C SER A 108 -1.16 -2.97 -9.91
N ALA A 109 -0.16 -2.12 -10.13
CA ALA A 109 1.07 -2.49 -10.81
C ALA A 109 1.86 -3.54 -10.02
N TYR A 110 1.93 -3.38 -8.70
CA TYR A 110 2.58 -4.33 -7.81
C TYR A 110 1.92 -5.71 -7.88
N ASP A 111 0.61 -5.79 -7.72
CA ASP A 111 -0.14 -7.05 -7.83
C ASP A 111 0.08 -7.74 -9.18
N THR A 112 -0.04 -6.97 -10.25
CA THR A 112 0.10 -7.51 -11.62
C THR A 112 1.51 -7.99 -11.90
N GLN A 113 2.53 -7.21 -11.58
CA GLN A 113 3.92 -7.54 -11.87
C GLN A 113 4.42 -8.71 -11.03
N THR A 114 4.04 -8.76 -9.77
CA THR A 114 4.43 -9.85 -8.88
C THR A 114 3.53 -11.08 -8.99
N ASN A 115 2.44 -10.99 -9.76
CA ASN A 115 1.38 -11.99 -9.76
C ASN A 115 0.98 -12.38 -8.32
N HIS A 116 0.59 -11.37 -7.54
CA HIS A 116 0.26 -11.50 -6.10
C HIS A 116 1.39 -12.17 -5.28
N GLY A 117 2.63 -11.78 -5.56
CA GLY A 117 3.81 -12.27 -4.86
C GLY A 117 4.32 -13.64 -5.32
N LEU A 118 3.79 -14.19 -6.43
CA LEU A 118 4.25 -15.47 -6.97
C LEU A 118 5.55 -15.34 -7.77
N ILE A 119 5.86 -14.16 -8.30
CA ILE A 119 7.08 -13.90 -9.07
C ILE A 119 8.12 -13.26 -8.15
N GLN A 120 8.99 -14.08 -7.57
CA GLN A 120 9.97 -13.64 -6.57
C GLN A 120 10.90 -12.54 -7.08
N THR A 121 11.36 -12.64 -8.32
CA THR A 121 12.26 -11.63 -8.92
C THR A 121 11.63 -10.24 -9.01
N GLU A 122 10.34 -10.17 -9.30
CA GLU A 122 9.61 -8.90 -9.30
C GLU A 122 9.31 -8.44 -7.87
N GLN A 123 8.99 -9.36 -6.97
CA GLN A 123 8.84 -9.08 -5.54
C GLN A 123 10.10 -8.42 -4.97
N ASP A 124 11.27 -8.93 -5.29
CA ASP A 124 12.56 -8.39 -4.81
C ASP A 124 12.82 -6.97 -5.32
N LYS A 125 12.43 -6.66 -6.55
CA LYS A 125 12.51 -5.29 -7.10
C LYS A 125 11.62 -4.32 -6.35
N TRP A 126 10.40 -4.74 -6.02
CA TRP A 126 9.47 -3.91 -5.26
C TRP A 126 9.91 -3.72 -3.81
N ASN A 127 10.48 -4.75 -3.18
CA ASN A 127 11.08 -4.66 -1.85
C ASN A 127 12.23 -3.65 -1.81
N ALA A 128 13.07 -3.65 -2.85
CA ALA A 128 14.18 -2.69 -2.95
C ALA A 128 13.69 -1.25 -3.16
N LYS A 129 12.56 -1.08 -3.84
CA LYS A 129 11.94 0.23 -4.09
C LYS A 129 11.20 0.78 -2.87
N PHE A 130 10.58 -0.10 -2.09
CA PHE A 130 9.78 0.24 -0.90
C PHE A 130 10.23 -0.61 0.30
N PRO A 131 11.39 -0.27 0.86
CA PRO A 131 11.98 -1.02 1.98
C PRO A 131 11.19 -0.90 3.28
#